data_1b625298afd4979cd6303c6cc39d0e62
#
_entry.id   1b625298afd4979cd6303c6cc39d0e62
#
_cell.length_a   1.000
_cell.length_b   1.000
_cell.length_c   1.000
_cell.angle_alpha   90.00
_cell.angle_beta   90.00
_cell.angle_gamma   90.00
#
_symmetry.space_group_name_H-M   'P 1'
#
loop_
_entity.id
_entity.type
_entity.pdbx_description
1 polymer ?
#
loop_
_entity_poly.entity_id
_entity_poly.type
_entity_poly.pdbx_seq_one_letter_code
_entity_poly.pdbx_strand_id
1 'polypeptide(L)'
;LQNAGAELSRQSHERAVDRAMSNADLHEAVVSRRAMPMDLLNEMYFVVEAQLRDAIRQRNTEVDPDTLEAALQAGRKSLATRDGALPDDYDEAERAVRMLKLRNGITPPVLAAFLRNRETTKFLVALSELSDIDFGTARRILERKDLDALSIVCKAAGFERSLYLTFAVLILDREANAMGRAREYGELYEALPRDAAQRTMRFWRLRRQTGDVTAA
;
A
#
# COMPACT_ATOMS: atom_id res chain seq x y z
N LEU A 1 10.49 -21.48 -18.02
CA LEU A 1 10.61 -21.82 -16.60
C LEU A 1 11.02 -23.28 -16.34
N GLN A 2 10.82 -24.19 -17.28
CA GLN A 2 11.15 -25.63 -17.12
C GLN A 2 12.64 -25.96 -17.04
N ASN A 3 13.54 -25.06 -17.49
CA ASN A 3 14.99 -25.26 -17.36
C ASN A 3 15.49 -24.74 -16.01
N ALA A 4 15.61 -25.61 -15.01
CA ALA A 4 16.04 -25.29 -13.67
C ALA A 4 17.51 -24.82 -13.57
N GLY A 5 18.33 -25.13 -14.57
CA GLY A 5 19.75 -24.74 -14.62
C GLY A 5 20.03 -23.39 -15.28
N ALA A 6 19.03 -22.72 -15.84
CA ALA A 6 19.23 -21.40 -16.43
C ALA A 6 19.33 -20.31 -15.34
N GLU A 7 20.43 -19.58 -15.35
CA GLU A 7 20.56 -18.37 -14.50
C GLU A 7 19.71 -17.25 -15.09
N LEU A 8 18.70 -16.84 -14.35
CA LEU A 8 17.84 -15.72 -14.73
C LEU A 8 18.34 -14.43 -14.09
N SER A 9 18.30 -13.34 -14.86
CA SER A 9 18.51 -12.02 -14.29
C SER A 9 17.39 -11.68 -13.29
N ARG A 10 17.65 -10.76 -12.37
CA ARG A 10 16.63 -10.26 -11.42
C ARG A 10 15.35 -9.83 -12.15
N GLN A 11 15.47 -9.07 -13.23
CA GLN A 11 14.34 -8.63 -14.05
C GLN A 11 13.52 -9.79 -14.63
N SER A 12 14.19 -10.90 -14.98
CA SER A 12 13.50 -12.10 -15.46
C SER A 12 12.75 -12.83 -14.36
N HIS A 13 13.29 -12.86 -13.14
CA HIS A 13 12.56 -13.36 -11.96
C HIS A 13 11.32 -12.51 -11.64
N GLU A 14 11.45 -11.19 -11.67
CA GLU A 14 10.33 -10.25 -11.46
C GLU A 14 9.21 -10.48 -12.47
N ARG A 15 9.54 -10.60 -13.77
CA ARG A 15 8.56 -10.92 -14.82
C ARG A 15 7.90 -12.30 -14.64
N ALA A 16 8.64 -13.26 -14.10
CA ALA A 16 8.09 -14.59 -13.83
C ALA A 16 7.08 -14.53 -12.66
N VAL A 17 7.39 -13.77 -11.61
CA VAL A 17 6.48 -13.52 -10.48
C VAL A 17 5.25 -12.75 -10.96
N ASP A 18 5.41 -11.66 -11.71
CA ASP A 18 4.29 -10.89 -12.26
C ASP A 18 3.31 -11.75 -13.07
N ARG A 19 3.83 -12.69 -13.89
CA ARG A 19 2.98 -13.63 -14.62
C ARG A 19 2.33 -14.67 -13.73
N ALA A 20 3.02 -15.13 -12.70
CA ALA A 20 2.49 -16.08 -11.74
C ALA A 20 1.36 -15.47 -10.90
N MET A 21 1.35 -14.15 -10.70
CA MET A 21 0.25 -13.46 -10.01
C MET A 21 -1.11 -13.65 -10.67
N SER A 22 -1.14 -13.84 -11.98
CA SER A 22 -2.37 -14.06 -12.76
C SER A 22 -2.55 -15.51 -13.23
N ASN A 23 -1.56 -16.39 -12.99
CA ASN A 23 -1.59 -17.78 -13.47
C ASN A 23 -1.05 -18.75 -12.42
N ALA A 24 -1.96 -19.47 -11.78
CA ALA A 24 -1.67 -20.45 -10.72
C ALA A 24 -0.75 -21.60 -11.18
N ASP A 25 -0.79 -22.00 -12.46
CA ASP A 25 0.02 -23.07 -13.01
C ASP A 25 1.53 -22.76 -12.98
N LEU A 26 1.87 -21.49 -12.85
CA LEU A 26 3.26 -21.03 -12.77
C LEU A 26 3.82 -21.00 -11.33
N HIS A 27 3.00 -21.16 -10.31
CA HIS A 27 3.42 -20.99 -8.91
C HIS A 27 4.53 -21.97 -8.54
N GLU A 28 4.32 -23.28 -8.77
CA GLU A 28 5.29 -24.31 -8.45
C GLU A 28 6.61 -24.09 -9.21
N ALA A 29 6.53 -23.79 -10.51
CA ALA A 29 7.68 -23.56 -11.36
C ALA A 29 8.50 -22.32 -10.95
N VAL A 30 7.87 -21.30 -10.38
CA VAL A 30 8.52 -20.08 -9.89
C VAL A 30 9.16 -20.31 -8.53
N VAL A 31 8.43 -20.90 -7.59
CA VAL A 31 8.89 -21.12 -6.20
C VAL A 31 10.00 -22.16 -6.13
N SER A 32 10.00 -23.19 -6.98
CA SER A 32 11.02 -24.25 -6.99
C SER A 32 12.40 -23.81 -7.50
N ARG A 33 12.56 -22.58 -8.01
CA ARG A 33 13.85 -22.09 -8.51
C ARG A 33 14.82 -21.75 -7.38
N ARG A 34 15.99 -22.41 -7.37
CA ARG A 34 17.04 -22.27 -6.34
C ARG A 34 17.62 -20.84 -6.21
N ALA A 35 17.62 -20.09 -7.31
CA ALA A 35 18.21 -18.73 -7.36
C ALA A 35 17.17 -17.62 -7.24
N MET A 36 15.94 -17.93 -6.77
CA MET A 36 14.89 -16.93 -6.58
C MET A 36 15.26 -15.99 -5.42
N PRO A 37 15.29 -14.66 -5.65
CA PRO A 37 15.49 -13.69 -4.58
C PRO A 37 14.44 -13.83 -3.47
N MET A 38 14.85 -13.70 -2.21
CA MET A 38 13.99 -13.92 -1.03
C MET A 38 12.78 -12.96 -0.99
N ASP A 39 12.96 -11.72 -1.44
CA ASP A 39 11.89 -10.75 -1.57
C ASP A 39 10.80 -11.20 -2.54
N LEU A 40 11.19 -11.80 -3.66
CA LEU A 40 10.25 -12.34 -4.66
C LEU A 40 9.61 -13.66 -4.21
N LEU A 41 10.32 -14.49 -3.45
CA LEU A 41 9.75 -15.69 -2.81
C LEU A 41 8.67 -15.32 -1.81
N ASN A 42 8.92 -14.29 -0.99
CA ASN A 42 7.92 -13.77 -0.06
C ASN A 42 6.69 -13.22 -0.80
N GLU A 43 6.88 -12.49 -1.89
CA GLU A 43 5.78 -12.02 -2.73
C GLU A 43 4.93 -13.20 -3.24
N MET A 44 5.57 -14.26 -3.75
CA MET A 44 4.88 -15.47 -4.20
C MET A 44 4.12 -16.19 -3.08
N TYR A 45 4.68 -16.27 -1.89
CA TYR A 45 4.00 -16.89 -0.74
C TYR A 45 2.64 -16.24 -0.47
N PHE A 46 2.60 -14.91 -0.44
CA PHE A 46 1.36 -14.16 -0.19
C PHE A 46 0.37 -14.23 -1.35
N VAL A 47 0.85 -14.29 -2.59
CA VAL A 47 0.00 -14.48 -3.77
C VAL A 47 -0.72 -15.82 -3.72
N VAL A 48 0.01 -16.90 -3.45
CA VAL A 48 -0.57 -18.25 -3.35
C VAL A 48 -1.61 -18.32 -2.22
N GLU A 49 -1.32 -17.71 -1.08
CA GLU A 49 -2.26 -17.68 0.03
C GLU A 49 -3.52 -16.86 -0.28
N ALA A 50 -3.37 -15.70 -0.94
CA ALA A 50 -4.50 -14.87 -1.34
C ALA A 50 -5.42 -15.61 -2.33
N GLN A 51 -4.87 -16.28 -3.33
CA GLN A 51 -5.63 -17.05 -4.32
C GLN A 51 -6.34 -18.25 -3.69
N LEU A 52 -5.72 -18.92 -2.71
CA LEU A 52 -6.37 -20.00 -1.97
C LEU A 52 -7.59 -19.49 -1.19
N ARG A 53 -7.48 -18.32 -0.58
CA ARG A 53 -8.61 -17.67 0.11
C ARG A 53 -9.74 -17.30 -0.85
N ASP A 54 -9.39 -16.75 -2.01
CA ASP A 54 -10.40 -16.40 -3.03
C ASP A 54 -11.08 -17.66 -3.59
N ALA A 55 -10.35 -18.75 -3.80
CA ALA A 55 -10.93 -20.04 -4.18
C ALA A 55 -11.87 -20.60 -3.09
N ILE A 56 -11.52 -20.41 -1.79
CA ILE A 56 -12.39 -20.78 -0.67
C ILE A 56 -13.67 -19.94 -0.67
N ARG A 57 -13.56 -18.63 -0.92
CA ARG A 57 -14.72 -17.72 -1.03
C ARG A 57 -15.63 -18.11 -2.19
N GLN A 58 -15.05 -18.41 -3.36
CA GLN A 58 -15.81 -18.82 -4.55
C GLN A 58 -16.53 -20.17 -4.37
N ARG A 59 -16.01 -21.07 -3.54
CA ARG A 59 -16.65 -22.34 -3.22
C ARG A 59 -17.77 -22.23 -2.19
N ASN A 60 -17.76 -21.17 -1.38
CA ASN A 60 -18.82 -20.89 -0.40
C ASN A 60 -19.86 -19.92 -0.98
N THR A 61 -20.46 -20.28 -2.11
CA THR A 61 -21.51 -19.49 -2.80
C THR A 61 -22.85 -19.41 -2.06
N GLU A 62 -22.99 -20.04 -0.90
CA GLU A 62 -24.20 -20.00 -0.07
C GLU A 62 -24.25 -18.79 0.89
N VAL A 63 -23.22 -17.94 0.92
CA VAL A 63 -23.23 -16.73 1.76
C VAL A 63 -23.87 -15.59 0.99
N ASP A 64 -24.95 -15.06 1.54
CA ASP A 64 -25.62 -13.86 1.01
C ASP A 64 -24.63 -12.71 0.78
N PRO A 65 -24.61 -12.08 -0.41
CA PRO A 65 -23.69 -10.99 -0.75
C PRO A 65 -23.68 -9.84 0.25
N ASP A 66 -24.83 -9.48 0.82
CA ASP A 66 -24.97 -8.40 1.79
C ASP A 66 -24.33 -8.78 3.14
N THR A 67 -24.43 -10.04 3.53
CA THR A 67 -23.76 -10.59 4.73
C THR A 67 -22.24 -10.62 4.54
N LEU A 68 -21.76 -10.96 3.34
CA LEU A 68 -20.34 -10.93 3.02
C LEU A 68 -19.80 -9.51 3.03
N GLU A 69 -20.51 -8.56 2.43
CA GLU A 69 -20.11 -7.14 2.41
C GLU A 69 -20.10 -6.55 3.83
N ALA A 70 -21.09 -6.86 4.66
CA ALA A 70 -21.15 -6.46 6.07
C ALA A 70 -19.96 -7.06 6.87
N ALA A 71 -19.61 -8.34 6.64
CA ALA A 71 -18.48 -8.98 7.27
C ALA A 71 -17.14 -8.38 6.81
N LEU A 72 -17.01 -8.02 5.53
CA LEU A 72 -15.83 -7.35 5.00
C LEU A 72 -15.69 -5.93 5.57
N GLN A 73 -16.79 -5.18 5.69
CA GLN A 73 -16.79 -3.86 6.34
C GLN A 73 -16.48 -3.97 7.83
N ALA A 74 -17.06 -4.94 8.54
CA ALA A 74 -16.73 -5.19 9.94
C ALA A 74 -15.27 -5.61 10.11
N GLY A 75 -14.73 -6.42 9.20
CA GLY A 75 -13.33 -6.79 9.16
C GLY A 75 -12.39 -5.59 8.93
N ARG A 76 -12.73 -4.68 8.00
CA ARG A 76 -11.99 -3.43 7.78
C ARG A 76 -12.02 -2.53 9.02
N LYS A 77 -13.18 -2.40 9.66
CA LYS A 77 -13.34 -1.64 10.89
C LYS A 77 -12.58 -2.27 12.07
N SER A 78 -12.58 -3.59 12.18
CA SER A 78 -11.81 -4.35 13.18
C SER A 78 -10.29 -4.24 12.96
N LEU A 79 -9.83 -4.19 11.71
CA LEU A 79 -8.42 -3.96 11.40
C LEU A 79 -7.99 -2.52 11.74
N ALA A 80 -8.84 -1.54 11.45
CA ALA A 80 -8.60 -0.15 11.84
C ALA A 80 -8.53 0.02 13.37
N THR A 81 -9.33 -0.73 14.13
CA THR A 81 -9.29 -0.73 15.61
C THR A 81 -8.12 -1.54 16.18
N ARG A 82 -7.59 -2.53 15.48
CA ARG A 82 -6.35 -3.24 15.88
C ARG A 82 -5.12 -2.34 15.88
N ASP A 83 -5.07 -1.38 14.98
CA ASP A 83 -4.00 -0.38 14.89
C ASP A 83 -4.19 0.83 15.84
N GLY A 84 -5.07 0.71 16.82
CA GLY A 84 -5.49 1.76 17.77
C GLY A 84 -6.85 2.32 17.43
N ALA A 85 -7.49 2.97 18.41
CA ALA A 85 -8.80 3.60 18.22
C ALA A 85 -8.77 4.61 17.06
N LEU A 86 -9.84 4.60 16.26
CA LEU A 86 -10.01 5.62 15.22
C LEU A 86 -10.10 7.01 15.90
N PRO A 87 -9.59 8.07 15.26
CA PRO A 87 -9.78 9.42 15.76
C PRO A 87 -11.27 9.78 15.90
N ASP A 88 -11.61 10.63 16.86
CA ASP A 88 -13.00 11.03 17.10
C ASP A 88 -13.66 11.71 15.89
N ASP A 89 -12.86 12.38 15.06
CA ASP A 89 -13.28 13.05 13.82
C ASP A 89 -13.26 12.16 12.57
N TYR A 90 -12.99 10.84 12.71
CA TYR A 90 -12.85 9.92 11.57
C TYR A 90 -14.10 9.88 10.71
N ASP A 91 -15.29 9.72 11.29
CA ASP A 91 -16.55 9.60 10.53
C ASP A 91 -16.89 10.91 9.79
N GLU A 92 -16.52 12.06 10.33
CA GLU A 92 -16.66 13.35 9.66
C GLU A 92 -15.69 13.48 8.49
N ALA A 93 -14.42 13.13 8.72
CA ALA A 93 -13.36 13.15 7.71
C ALA A 93 -13.70 12.21 6.55
N GLU A 94 -14.17 10.99 6.83
CA GLU A 94 -14.56 10.02 5.82
C GLU A 94 -15.71 10.54 4.96
N ARG A 95 -16.75 11.12 5.57
CA ARG A 95 -17.87 11.74 4.83
C ARG A 95 -17.39 12.88 3.93
N ALA A 96 -16.53 13.76 4.46
CA ALA A 96 -15.99 14.87 3.69
C ALA A 96 -15.16 14.41 2.48
N VAL A 97 -14.27 13.44 2.69
CA VAL A 97 -13.44 12.86 1.61
C VAL A 97 -14.30 12.11 0.59
N ARG A 98 -15.31 11.36 1.02
CA ARG A 98 -16.27 10.69 0.13
C ARG A 98 -17.03 11.68 -0.76
N MET A 99 -17.47 12.79 -0.21
CA MET A 99 -18.12 13.85 -0.99
C MET A 99 -17.17 14.50 -2.01
N LEU A 100 -15.89 14.67 -1.65
CA LEU A 100 -14.88 15.14 -2.60
C LEU A 100 -14.63 14.09 -3.69
N LYS A 101 -14.58 12.81 -3.35
CA LYS A 101 -14.41 11.71 -4.32
C LYS A 101 -15.51 11.70 -5.36
N LEU A 102 -16.77 11.84 -4.94
CA LEU A 102 -17.92 11.89 -5.85
C LEU A 102 -17.85 13.05 -6.87
N ARG A 103 -17.14 14.12 -6.52
CA ARG A 103 -16.93 15.31 -7.37
C ARG A 103 -15.60 15.29 -8.13
N ASN A 104 -14.87 14.15 -8.12
CA ASN A 104 -13.48 14.04 -8.58
C ASN A 104 -12.55 15.11 -7.96
N GLY A 105 -12.88 15.57 -6.76
CA GLY A 105 -12.19 16.63 -6.05
C GLY A 105 -11.03 16.16 -5.18
N ILE A 106 -10.80 14.85 -5.03
CA ILE A 106 -9.62 14.35 -4.33
C ILE A 106 -8.43 14.48 -5.27
N THR A 107 -7.72 15.58 -5.14
CA THR A 107 -6.52 15.84 -5.92
C THR A 107 -5.31 15.99 -5.01
N PRO A 108 -4.10 15.73 -5.52
CA PRO A 108 -2.88 15.91 -4.74
C PRO A 108 -2.73 17.30 -4.08
N PRO A 109 -3.08 18.42 -4.71
CA PRO A 109 -3.08 19.74 -4.05
C PRO A 109 -4.04 19.82 -2.86
N VAL A 110 -5.18 19.13 -2.90
CA VAL A 110 -6.15 19.10 -1.80
C VAL A 110 -5.55 18.36 -0.59
N LEU A 111 -4.79 17.28 -0.82
CA LEU A 111 -4.06 16.61 0.25
C LEU A 111 -3.04 17.54 0.93
N ALA A 112 -2.30 18.32 0.13
CA ALA A 112 -1.37 19.31 0.68
C ALA A 112 -2.10 20.40 1.48
N ALA A 113 -3.30 20.79 1.07
CA ALA A 113 -4.12 21.75 1.81
C ALA A 113 -4.57 21.17 3.17
N PHE A 114 -4.98 19.91 3.23
CA PHE A 114 -5.32 19.26 4.49
C PHE A 114 -4.15 19.26 5.48
N LEU A 115 -2.94 18.94 5.02
CA LEU A 115 -1.74 18.99 5.89
C LEU A 115 -1.44 20.42 6.36
N ARG A 116 -1.52 21.43 5.50
CA ARG A 116 -1.30 22.83 5.87
C ARG A 116 -2.31 23.33 6.89
N ASN A 117 -3.57 22.89 6.77
CA ASN A 117 -4.65 23.28 7.65
C ASN A 117 -4.71 22.43 8.94
N ARG A 118 -3.79 21.45 9.10
CA ARG A 118 -3.76 20.49 10.21
C ARG A 118 -5.01 19.59 10.27
N GLU A 119 -5.68 19.39 9.16
CA GLU A 119 -6.78 18.46 9.00
C GLU A 119 -6.23 17.04 8.75
N THR A 120 -5.51 16.54 9.76
CA THR A 120 -4.70 15.31 9.65
C THR A 120 -5.55 14.10 9.30
N THR A 121 -6.72 13.95 9.92
CA THR A 121 -7.60 12.80 9.66
C THR A 121 -8.13 12.82 8.23
N LYS A 122 -8.52 13.98 7.69
CA LYS A 122 -8.93 14.12 6.29
C LYS A 122 -7.79 13.80 5.33
N PHE A 123 -6.56 14.24 5.66
CA PHE A 123 -5.38 13.89 4.87
C PHE A 123 -5.15 12.37 4.83
N LEU A 124 -5.21 11.70 5.99
CA LEU A 124 -4.98 10.26 6.09
C LEU A 124 -6.04 9.47 5.32
N VAL A 125 -7.31 9.84 5.45
CA VAL A 125 -8.41 9.21 4.69
C VAL A 125 -8.23 9.43 3.19
N ALA A 126 -7.92 10.65 2.75
CA ALA A 126 -7.73 10.96 1.33
C ALA A 126 -6.48 10.29 0.75
N LEU A 127 -5.38 10.20 1.51
CA LEU A 127 -4.18 9.48 1.11
C LEU A 127 -4.48 7.99 0.95
N SER A 128 -5.23 7.40 1.90
CA SER A 128 -5.66 6.01 1.85
C SER A 128 -6.47 5.71 0.60
N GLU A 129 -7.42 6.57 0.26
CA GLU A 129 -8.27 6.44 -0.93
C GLU A 129 -7.49 6.54 -2.24
N LEU A 130 -6.53 7.48 -2.34
CA LEU A 130 -5.75 7.68 -3.57
C LEU A 130 -4.66 6.62 -3.78
N SER A 131 -4.14 6.06 -2.68
CA SER A 131 -3.00 5.15 -2.72
C SER A 131 -3.40 3.69 -2.52
N ASP A 132 -4.69 3.44 -2.24
CA ASP A 132 -5.22 2.12 -1.93
C ASP A 132 -4.45 1.43 -0.78
N ILE A 133 -4.19 2.21 0.28
CA ILE A 133 -3.70 1.73 1.57
C ILE A 133 -4.78 1.93 2.63
N ASP A 134 -4.63 1.26 3.75
CA ASP A 134 -5.55 1.46 4.87
C ASP A 134 -5.17 2.66 5.73
N PHE A 135 -6.14 3.14 6.49
CA PHE A 135 -5.99 4.28 7.39
C PHE A 135 -4.88 4.08 8.44
N GLY A 136 -4.77 2.88 9.04
CA GLY A 136 -3.75 2.58 10.04
C GLY A 136 -2.33 2.64 9.46
N THR A 137 -2.13 2.15 8.25
CA THR A 137 -0.85 2.27 7.53
C THR A 137 -0.53 3.74 7.24
N ALA A 138 -1.48 4.51 6.69
CA ALA A 138 -1.30 5.94 6.45
C ALA A 138 -0.96 6.69 7.74
N ARG A 139 -1.66 6.36 8.85
CA ARG A 139 -1.42 6.95 10.18
C ARG A 139 -0.02 6.65 10.69
N ARG A 140 0.44 5.39 10.63
CA ARG A 140 1.80 5.02 11.07
C ARG A 140 2.88 5.74 10.27
N ILE A 141 2.72 5.85 8.96
CA ILE A 141 3.65 6.60 8.09
C ILE A 141 3.78 8.05 8.57
N LEU A 142 2.65 8.69 8.86
CA LEU A 142 2.63 10.09 9.30
C LEU A 142 3.19 10.25 10.71
N GLU A 143 2.75 9.45 11.68
CA GLU A 143 3.17 9.50 13.09
C GLU A 143 4.66 9.22 13.26
N ARG A 144 5.19 8.25 12.51
CA ARG A 144 6.62 7.91 12.52
C ARG A 144 7.46 8.83 11.64
N LYS A 145 6.82 9.71 10.87
CA LYS A 145 7.47 10.54 9.84
C LYS A 145 8.33 9.70 8.89
N ASP A 146 7.80 8.54 8.51
CA ASP A 146 8.48 7.57 7.67
C ASP A 146 8.44 8.02 6.21
N LEU A 147 9.46 8.78 5.81
CA LEU A 147 9.57 9.32 4.46
C LEU A 147 9.89 8.24 3.41
N ASP A 148 10.50 7.12 3.81
CA ASP A 148 10.75 5.99 2.91
C ASP A 148 9.43 5.33 2.53
N ALA A 149 8.60 4.98 3.52
CA ALA A 149 7.28 4.43 3.27
C ALA A 149 6.38 5.43 2.51
N LEU A 150 6.44 6.72 2.86
CA LEU A 150 5.71 7.76 2.14
C LEU A 150 6.15 7.86 0.68
N SER A 151 7.46 7.74 0.39
CA SER A 151 7.98 7.77 -0.97
C SER A 151 7.44 6.62 -1.82
N ILE A 152 7.37 5.42 -1.26
CA ILE A 152 6.80 4.24 -1.91
C ILE A 152 5.31 4.46 -2.22
N VAL A 153 4.54 4.92 -1.25
CA VAL A 153 3.10 5.20 -1.40
C VAL A 153 2.86 6.25 -2.49
N CYS A 154 3.53 7.40 -2.39
CA CYS A 154 3.37 8.49 -3.36
C CYS A 154 3.82 8.09 -4.78
N LYS A 155 4.95 7.37 -4.90
CA LYS A 155 5.47 6.92 -6.19
C LYS A 155 4.55 5.90 -6.86
N ALA A 156 4.03 4.95 -6.09
CA ALA A 156 3.07 3.96 -6.59
C ALA A 156 1.77 4.62 -7.05
N ALA A 157 1.26 5.60 -6.32
CA ALA A 157 0.08 6.40 -6.67
C ALA A 157 0.33 7.34 -7.87
N GLY A 158 1.59 7.52 -8.28
CA GLY A 158 1.95 8.35 -9.43
C GLY A 158 2.02 9.84 -9.12
N PHE A 159 2.24 10.21 -7.87
CA PHE A 159 2.41 11.61 -7.48
C PHE A 159 3.73 12.16 -8.05
N GLU A 160 3.73 13.45 -8.40
CA GLU A 160 4.93 14.12 -8.85
C GLU A 160 5.89 14.42 -7.69
N ARG A 161 7.19 14.51 -8.01
CA ARG A 161 8.24 14.82 -7.03
C ARG A 161 7.97 16.10 -6.24
N SER A 162 7.48 17.14 -6.90
CA SER A 162 7.15 18.44 -6.28
C SER A 162 6.13 18.30 -5.16
N LEU A 163 5.13 17.44 -5.36
CA LEU A 163 4.10 17.17 -4.39
C LEU A 163 4.62 16.31 -3.23
N TYR A 164 5.39 15.25 -3.53
CA TYR A 164 6.05 14.46 -2.50
C TYR A 164 6.94 15.34 -1.60
N LEU A 165 7.73 16.26 -2.19
CA LEU A 165 8.52 17.21 -1.43
C LEU A 165 7.66 18.12 -0.54
N THR A 166 6.51 18.57 -1.05
CA THR A 166 5.56 19.35 -0.25
C THR A 166 5.09 18.56 0.98
N PHE A 167 4.73 17.29 0.82
CA PHE A 167 4.35 16.44 1.94
C PHE A 167 5.51 16.22 2.91
N ALA A 168 6.72 15.91 2.39
CA ALA A 168 7.89 15.69 3.21
C ALA A 168 8.20 16.92 4.09
N VAL A 169 8.19 18.12 3.51
CA VAL A 169 8.41 19.36 4.28
C VAL A 169 7.33 19.57 5.33
N LEU A 170 6.06 19.40 4.98
CA LEU A 170 4.94 19.59 5.90
C LEU A 170 4.93 18.56 7.05
N ILE A 171 5.35 17.31 6.78
CA ILE A 171 5.45 16.25 7.78
C ILE A 171 6.66 16.45 8.70
N LEU A 172 7.76 16.94 8.15
CA LEU A 172 8.98 17.26 8.91
C LEU A 172 8.90 18.63 9.59
N ASP A 173 7.76 19.32 9.53
CA ASP A 173 7.57 20.62 10.18
C ASP A 173 8.13 20.59 11.62
N ARG A 174 8.91 21.62 11.98
CA ARG A 174 9.64 21.77 13.26
C ARG A 174 10.92 20.91 13.44
N GLU A 175 11.34 20.14 12.47
CA GLU A 175 12.67 19.52 12.56
C GLU A 175 13.77 20.50 12.15
N ALA A 176 14.91 20.43 12.85
CA ALA A 176 16.02 21.39 12.69
C ALA A 176 16.60 21.43 11.27
N ASN A 177 16.37 20.40 10.44
CA ASN A 177 16.88 20.31 9.06
C ASN A 177 15.79 19.77 8.09
N ALA A 178 14.54 20.20 8.25
CA ALA A 178 13.43 19.68 7.45
C ALA A 178 13.66 19.83 5.94
N MET A 179 14.15 20.99 5.50
CA MET A 179 14.40 21.26 4.07
C MET A 179 15.56 20.43 3.50
N GLY A 180 16.64 20.22 4.28
CA GLY A 180 17.76 19.38 3.87
C GLY A 180 17.35 17.93 3.71
N ARG A 181 16.64 17.40 4.71
CA ARG A 181 16.10 16.03 4.66
C ARG A 181 15.10 15.85 3.53
N ALA A 182 14.16 16.79 3.36
CA ALA A 182 13.20 16.71 2.28
C ALA A 182 13.88 16.69 0.90
N ARG A 183 14.96 17.46 0.70
CA ARG A 183 15.74 17.44 -0.53
C ARG A 183 16.41 16.11 -0.78
N GLU A 184 17.09 15.55 0.23
CA GLU A 184 17.74 14.23 0.15
C GLU A 184 16.72 13.14 -0.22
N TYR A 185 15.59 13.10 0.47
CA TYR A 185 14.51 12.17 0.14
C TYR A 185 13.89 12.44 -1.23
N GLY A 186 13.90 13.67 -1.71
CA GLY A 186 13.48 14.02 -3.06
C GLY A 186 14.36 13.41 -4.15
N GLU A 187 15.66 13.29 -3.90
CA GLU A 187 16.59 12.62 -4.81
C GLU A 187 16.35 11.10 -4.81
N LEU A 188 16.17 10.50 -3.62
CA LEU A 188 15.80 9.09 -3.49
C LEU A 188 14.46 8.78 -4.15
N TYR A 189 13.46 9.68 -4.00
CA TYR A 189 12.17 9.57 -4.66
C TYR A 189 12.29 9.53 -6.18
N GLU A 190 13.14 10.37 -6.76
CA GLU A 190 13.38 10.41 -8.20
C GLU A 190 13.97 9.09 -8.71
N ALA A 191 14.96 8.57 -7.99
CA ALA A 191 15.64 7.33 -8.30
C ALA A 191 14.77 6.07 -8.11
N LEU A 192 13.67 6.16 -7.33
CA LEU A 192 12.78 5.04 -7.05
C LEU A 192 11.95 4.69 -8.30
N PRO A 193 12.08 3.50 -8.90
CA PRO A 193 11.25 3.09 -10.03
C PRO A 193 9.79 2.90 -9.60
N ARG A 194 8.84 3.37 -10.42
CA ARG A 194 7.41 3.29 -10.12
C ARG A 194 6.92 1.84 -9.99
N ASP A 195 7.40 0.96 -10.85
CA ASP A 195 7.09 -0.47 -10.81
C ASP A 195 7.58 -1.16 -9.53
N ALA A 196 8.76 -0.79 -9.03
CA ALA A 196 9.26 -1.26 -7.74
C ALA A 196 8.35 -0.78 -6.58
N ALA A 197 7.96 0.50 -6.58
CA ALA A 197 7.03 1.04 -5.60
C ALA A 197 5.66 0.32 -5.65
N GLN A 198 5.13 0.08 -6.84
CA GLN A 198 3.86 -0.64 -7.02
C GLN A 198 3.96 -2.10 -6.54
N ARG A 199 5.10 -2.79 -6.76
CA ARG A 199 5.32 -4.13 -6.20
C ARG A 199 5.31 -4.12 -4.68
N THR A 200 6.02 -3.18 -4.06
CA THR A 200 6.03 -3.04 -2.60
C THR A 200 4.63 -2.80 -2.05
N MET A 201 3.83 -1.96 -2.71
CA MET A 201 2.44 -1.70 -2.34
C MET A 201 1.56 -2.96 -2.46
N ARG A 202 1.73 -3.76 -3.52
CA ARG A 202 1.03 -5.05 -3.64
C ARG A 202 1.40 -5.99 -2.49
N PHE A 203 2.69 -6.08 -2.16
CA PHE A 203 3.18 -6.87 -1.05
C PHE A 203 2.55 -6.43 0.29
N TRP A 204 2.49 -5.14 0.59
CA TRP A 204 1.86 -4.64 1.81
C TRP A 204 0.36 -4.99 1.89
N ARG A 205 -0.37 -4.89 0.77
CA ARG A 205 -1.78 -5.26 0.71
C ARG A 205 -2.00 -6.76 0.98
N LEU A 206 -1.20 -7.60 0.35
CA LEU A 206 -1.28 -9.06 0.52
C LEU A 206 -0.97 -9.45 1.96
N ARG A 207 0.14 -8.99 2.51
CA ARG A 207 0.54 -9.25 3.90
C ARG A 207 -0.55 -8.85 4.91
N ARG A 208 -1.25 -7.77 4.63
CA ARG A 208 -2.34 -7.32 5.47
C ARG A 208 -3.59 -8.18 5.38
N GLN A 209 -3.94 -8.67 4.21
CA GLN A 209 -5.05 -9.61 4.03
C GLN A 209 -4.80 -10.93 4.77
N THR A 210 -3.54 -11.31 4.94
CA THR A 210 -3.15 -12.53 5.66
C THR A 210 -3.15 -12.38 7.18
N GLY A 211 -3.30 -11.18 7.70
CA GLY A 211 -3.29 -10.93 9.15
C GLY A 211 -1.89 -10.96 9.77
N ASP A 212 -0.85 -11.04 8.96
CA ASP A 212 0.57 -11.14 9.37
C ASP A 212 1.18 -9.73 9.61
N VAL A 213 0.39 -8.85 10.22
CA VAL A 213 0.86 -7.54 10.66
C VAL A 213 1.31 -7.62 12.09
N THR A 214 2.36 -8.39 12.35
CA THR A 214 3.22 -8.12 13.50
C THR A 214 4.34 -7.21 13.00
N ALA A 215 4.30 -6.00 13.48
CA ALA A 215 5.28 -4.98 13.20
C ALA A 215 6.69 -5.48 13.46
N ALA A 216 7.58 -5.29 12.50
CA ALA A 216 8.98 -5.03 12.80
C ALA A 216 9.17 -3.52 12.93
#